data_d89ec70f025a72715db12cdfa39bf131
#
_entry.id   d89ec70f025a72715db12cdfa39bf131
#
_cell.length_a   1.000
_cell.length_b   1.000
_cell.length_c   1.000
_cell.angle_alpha   90.00
_cell.angle_beta   90.00
_cell.angle_gamma   90.00
#
_symmetry.space_group_name_H-M   'P 1'
#
loop_
_entity.id
_entity.type
_entity.pdbx_description
1 polymer ?
#
loop_
_entity_poly.entity_id
_entity_poly.type
_entity_poly.pdbx_seq_one_letter_code
_entity_poly.pdbx_strand_id
1 'polypeptide(L)'
;MIRLFTPGRARRTAALLTGIVLGLSASLAAPSAAVAVDAPVTITGHGNGHGRGMGQYGAYGYAVNLGWSYQQIVDHYYSNTTMANTGNPVIDVELTAMTGKDAVICAPGLTVDGTAVGKGCVLVRRVAQGSFAVFAANTYTPGTDPGWTQWATRPTGLTVSTTADPANLANLLRVWDSSSNSHGYRSNLVIADPGGTQYLFNRIDAETYLRGVIPREVPATWGSAGGGKGMQALEAQAIAARSYALSGSARPSGAKICDTTACQVYGGAFTWAVGAGAPTASENSLTDTAVSSTAGQVRMLNGSIARTEFSSSTGGYTAGGTFPAVVDDGDATSNNPYHSWSTPTTLSAIASALGTGAIGSITVTGRNGLGEDGGRVTQVTVVTTTGARSTFTGAQVRTALGLKSDWFSLSGINPTEAQKVVQALYADILHRTPDAGGMVTWTNQILLTGSAGTTATGLSTSNERLTVFVTAQYQAALHRDPEPPGLAFWILKLQSGWTVPDLQAGIYGSDESLKVLGNGDIQTWIGAMYSSILGRNAGPAETAWWAAYAAKYGRQATVAGISHSEEAARVRLTAYYQTMLGRDPDGAGIASFVPVLMQGRGDILVPIYIGQSTEYWARAQTRF
;
A
#
# COMPACT_ATOMS: atom_id res chain seq x y z
N MET A 1 -59.34 -33.32 25.49
CA MET A 1 -59.84 -34.46 24.73
C MET A 1 -58.63 -35.31 24.37
N ILE A 2 -58.21 -36.23 25.15
CA ILE A 2 -58.56 -37.67 25.28
C ILE A 2 -58.59 -38.41 23.94
N ARG A 3 -57.62 -39.28 23.74
CA ARG A 3 -57.58 -40.72 23.44
C ARG A 3 -56.18 -41.12 22.99
N LEU A 4 -55.33 -41.79 23.77
CA LEU A 4 -55.29 -43.23 24.14
C LEU A 4 -55.57 -44.18 22.95
N PHE A 5 -54.57 -44.99 22.50
CA PHE A 5 -54.63 -46.43 22.55
C PHE A 5 -53.29 -47.10 22.24
N THR A 6 -53.02 -48.16 22.96
CA THR A 6 -51.89 -49.04 23.15
C THR A 6 -51.91 -50.25 22.16
N PRO A 7 -51.15 -51.34 22.37
CA PRO A 7 -49.91 -51.73 21.65
C PRO A 7 -50.07 -53.04 20.89
N GLY A 8 -49.12 -53.37 20.06
CA GLY A 8 -49.17 -54.61 19.28
C GLY A 8 -47.82 -55.26 18.92
N ARG A 9 -47.47 -56.23 19.73
CA ARG A 9 -46.78 -57.50 19.47
C ARG A 9 -45.51 -57.57 18.59
N ALA A 10 -44.49 -58.09 19.27
CA ALA A 10 -43.26 -58.69 18.77
C ALA A 10 -43.43 -59.75 17.67
N ARG A 11 -42.50 -59.72 16.68
CA ARG A 11 -42.04 -60.95 15.98
C ARG A 11 -40.53 -60.95 15.88
N ARG A 12 -39.91 -61.94 16.49
CA ARG A 12 -38.51 -62.32 16.31
C ARG A 12 -38.34 -62.86 14.89
N THR A 13 -37.37 -62.39 14.17
CA THR A 13 -36.76 -63.12 13.07
C THR A 13 -35.26 -62.89 13.12
N ALA A 14 -34.53 -63.97 13.23
CA ALA A 14 -33.09 -64.05 13.11
C ALA A 14 -32.68 -63.79 11.65
N ALA A 15 -31.66 -62.98 11.43
CA ALA A 15 -30.99 -62.88 10.14
C ALA A 15 -29.52 -62.63 10.33
N LEU A 16 -28.75 -63.55 9.91
CA LEU A 16 -27.37 -63.58 9.38
C LEU A 16 -26.50 -62.32 9.55
N LEU A 17 -25.41 -62.51 10.27
CA LEU A 17 -24.19 -61.71 10.11
C LEU A 17 -23.60 -61.97 8.72
N THR A 18 -23.70 -60.96 7.87
CA THR A 18 -22.84 -60.85 6.68
C THR A 18 -21.86 -59.71 6.96
N GLY A 19 -20.59 -60.04 7.13
CA GLY A 19 -19.54 -59.08 7.34
C GLY A 19 -19.35 -58.17 6.11
N ILE A 20 -19.58 -56.88 6.27
CA ILE A 20 -19.12 -55.86 5.32
C ILE A 20 -17.82 -55.33 5.87
N VAL A 21 -16.71 -55.75 5.30
CA VAL A 21 -15.41 -55.09 5.41
C VAL A 21 -15.54 -53.76 4.67
N LEU A 22 -15.86 -52.69 5.38
CA LEU A 22 -15.68 -51.35 4.85
C LEU A 22 -14.17 -51.03 4.86
N GLY A 23 -13.55 -51.22 3.68
CA GLY A 23 -12.25 -50.68 3.39
C GLY A 23 -12.34 -49.13 3.50
N LEU A 24 -11.79 -48.55 4.58
CA LEU A 24 -11.45 -47.16 4.58
C LEU A 24 -10.29 -46.93 3.61
N SER A 25 -10.61 -46.71 2.34
CA SER A 25 -9.74 -46.02 1.41
C SER A 25 -9.64 -44.57 1.94
N ALA A 26 -8.59 -44.28 2.68
CA ALA A 26 -8.18 -42.92 2.91
C ALA A 26 -7.84 -42.32 1.53
N SER A 27 -8.82 -41.66 0.91
CA SER A 27 -8.56 -40.74 -0.16
C SER A 27 -7.69 -39.65 0.44
N LEU A 28 -6.39 -39.68 0.14
CA LEU A 28 -5.52 -38.54 0.23
C LEU A 28 -6.16 -37.47 -0.65
N ALA A 29 -6.99 -36.60 -0.04
CA ALA A 29 -7.41 -35.39 -0.68
C ALA A 29 -6.11 -34.66 -1.04
N ALA A 30 -5.87 -34.52 -2.34
CA ALA A 30 -4.82 -33.61 -2.81
C ALA A 30 -5.00 -32.28 -2.05
N PRO A 31 -3.92 -31.67 -1.52
CA PRO A 31 -4.06 -30.40 -0.86
C PRO A 31 -4.72 -29.46 -1.86
N SER A 32 -5.91 -28.95 -1.53
CA SER A 32 -6.52 -27.85 -2.26
C SER A 32 -5.44 -26.78 -2.35
N ALA A 33 -5.17 -26.29 -3.57
CA ALA A 33 -4.20 -25.23 -3.79
C ALA A 33 -4.47 -24.16 -2.73
N ALA A 34 -3.54 -23.97 -1.80
CA ALA A 34 -3.66 -22.96 -0.77
C ALA A 34 -3.85 -21.63 -1.50
N VAL A 35 -5.02 -21.02 -1.34
CA VAL A 35 -5.25 -19.68 -1.86
C VAL A 35 -4.16 -18.83 -1.23
N ALA A 36 -3.26 -18.31 -2.06
CA ALA A 36 -2.18 -17.46 -1.59
C ALA A 36 -2.81 -16.27 -0.86
N VAL A 37 -2.63 -16.20 0.45
CA VAL A 37 -3.14 -15.10 1.24
C VAL A 37 -2.28 -13.88 0.92
N ASP A 38 -2.95 -12.78 0.60
CA ASP A 38 -2.30 -11.58 0.12
C ASP A 38 -1.66 -10.81 1.29
N ALA A 39 -0.34 -10.71 1.29
CA ALA A 39 0.40 -10.08 2.38
C ALA A 39 0.15 -8.57 2.41
N PRO A 40 -0.33 -7.99 3.53
CA PRO A 40 -0.52 -6.56 3.65
C PRO A 40 0.82 -5.81 3.64
N VAL A 41 0.88 -4.72 2.89
CA VAL A 41 2.02 -3.79 2.83
C VAL A 41 1.48 -2.39 3.07
N THR A 42 2.16 -1.62 3.89
CA THR A 42 1.90 -0.19 4.02
C THR A 42 2.99 0.59 3.28
N ILE A 43 2.58 1.44 2.35
CA ILE A 43 3.48 2.37 1.69
C ILE A 43 3.31 3.72 2.38
N THR A 44 4.37 4.22 3.01
CA THR A 44 4.43 5.58 3.56
C THR A 44 5.26 6.45 2.64
N GLY A 45 5.01 7.76 2.60
CA GLY A 45 5.81 8.63 1.76
C GLY A 45 5.59 10.10 2.02
N HIS A 46 6.33 10.93 1.27
CA HIS A 46 6.40 12.37 1.40
C HIS A 46 6.18 13.05 0.04
N GLY A 47 5.49 14.20 0.05
CA GLY A 47 5.26 15.01 -1.13
C GLY A 47 4.18 14.51 -2.09
N ASN A 48 3.83 15.37 -3.05
CA ASN A 48 2.88 15.08 -4.13
C ASN A 48 3.33 15.73 -5.43
N GLY A 49 3.54 14.93 -6.46
CA GLY A 49 4.11 15.34 -7.73
C GLY A 49 5.57 14.91 -7.91
N HIS A 50 6.25 15.50 -8.88
CA HIS A 50 7.65 15.16 -9.21
C HIS A 50 8.69 15.82 -8.28
N GLY A 51 8.27 16.80 -7.46
CA GLY A 51 9.12 17.48 -6.48
C GLY A 51 10.20 18.39 -7.07
N ARG A 52 10.27 18.60 -8.39
CA ARG A 52 11.24 19.51 -9.00
C ARG A 52 10.74 20.95 -8.95
N GLY A 53 11.67 21.90 -8.71
CA GLY A 53 11.37 23.31 -8.60
C GLY A 53 10.51 23.64 -7.37
N MET A 54 9.54 24.54 -7.51
CA MET A 54 8.76 25.07 -6.40
C MET A 54 7.71 24.09 -5.89
N GLY A 55 7.70 23.86 -4.56
CA GLY A 55 6.58 23.26 -3.84
C GLY A 55 5.48 24.30 -3.63
N GLN A 56 4.25 24.02 -4.11
CA GLN A 56 3.14 24.96 -3.94
C GLN A 56 2.78 25.14 -2.46
N TYR A 57 2.65 24.04 -1.70
CA TYR A 57 2.46 24.11 -0.25
C TYR A 57 3.70 24.66 0.48
N GLY A 58 4.90 24.42 -0.03
CA GLY A 58 6.11 25.02 0.48
C GLY A 58 6.10 26.54 0.34
N ALA A 59 5.77 27.04 -0.86
CA ALA A 59 5.59 28.49 -1.10
C ALA A 59 4.55 29.10 -0.16
N TYR A 60 3.42 28.40 0.05
CA TYR A 60 2.39 28.82 1.01
C TYR A 60 2.93 28.89 2.44
N GLY A 61 3.64 27.88 2.91
CA GLY A 61 4.22 27.85 4.25
C GLY A 61 5.28 28.94 4.45
N TYR A 62 6.16 29.16 3.48
CA TYR A 62 7.12 30.26 3.52
C TYR A 62 6.43 31.62 3.61
N ALA A 63 5.39 31.85 2.83
CA ALA A 63 4.62 33.08 2.85
C ALA A 63 3.87 33.29 4.18
N VAL A 64 3.06 32.33 4.57
CA VAL A 64 2.10 32.47 5.69
C VAL A 64 2.76 32.27 7.04
N ASN A 65 3.61 31.25 7.18
CA ASN A 65 4.21 30.89 8.46
C ASN A 65 5.53 31.63 8.72
N LEU A 66 6.35 31.85 7.68
CA LEU A 66 7.69 32.43 7.80
C LEU A 66 7.77 33.87 7.30
N GLY A 67 6.70 34.39 6.65
CA GLY A 67 6.61 35.80 6.23
C GLY A 67 7.51 36.19 5.06
N TRP A 68 7.88 35.21 4.21
CA TRP A 68 8.71 35.46 3.03
C TRP A 68 7.93 36.20 1.94
N SER A 69 8.63 37.08 1.22
CA SER A 69 8.12 37.70 0.01
C SER A 69 8.17 36.72 -1.16
N TYR A 70 7.40 36.98 -2.22
CA TYR A 70 7.42 36.18 -3.42
C TYR A 70 8.82 36.11 -4.08
N GLN A 71 9.59 37.19 -4.00
CA GLN A 71 10.97 37.24 -4.47
C GLN A 71 11.85 36.22 -3.73
N GLN A 72 11.79 36.22 -2.40
CA GLN A 72 12.53 35.24 -1.59
C GLN A 72 12.11 33.82 -1.91
N ILE A 73 10.82 33.57 -2.12
CA ILE A 73 10.29 32.25 -2.46
C ILE A 73 10.84 31.78 -3.82
N VAL A 74 10.71 32.58 -4.88
CA VAL A 74 11.19 32.18 -6.20
C VAL A 74 12.72 32.12 -6.28
N ASP A 75 13.46 32.96 -5.52
CA ASP A 75 14.92 32.87 -5.44
C ASP A 75 15.39 31.60 -4.75
N HIS A 76 14.66 31.14 -3.73
CA HIS A 76 14.95 29.90 -3.03
C HIS A 76 14.82 28.68 -3.94
N TYR A 77 13.68 28.53 -4.60
CA TYR A 77 13.41 27.34 -5.42
C TYR A 77 14.10 27.35 -6.78
N TYR A 78 14.34 28.54 -7.35
CA TYR A 78 14.94 28.71 -8.69
C TYR A 78 16.28 29.43 -8.58
N SER A 79 17.12 28.94 -7.67
CA SER A 79 18.48 29.48 -7.49
C SER A 79 19.26 29.48 -8.81
N ASN A 80 20.24 30.36 -8.93
CA ASN A 80 21.03 30.60 -10.17
C ASN A 80 20.21 31.19 -11.33
N THR A 81 19.00 31.72 -11.06
CA THR A 81 18.22 32.48 -12.03
C THR A 81 18.14 33.96 -11.66
N THR A 82 17.82 34.82 -12.60
CA THR A 82 17.57 36.24 -12.37
C THR A 82 16.15 36.60 -12.75
N MET A 83 15.61 37.67 -12.11
CA MET A 83 14.32 38.24 -12.49
C MET A 83 14.47 39.09 -13.73
N ALA A 84 13.57 38.98 -14.69
CA ALA A 84 13.45 39.86 -15.84
C ALA A 84 11.99 40.20 -16.12
N ASN A 85 11.75 41.14 -17.04
CA ASN A 85 10.41 41.48 -17.51
C ASN A 85 10.33 41.29 -19.02
N THR A 86 9.37 40.50 -19.48
CA THR A 86 9.15 40.18 -20.90
C THR A 86 7.96 40.93 -21.49
N GLY A 87 7.33 41.82 -20.74
CA GLY A 87 6.04 42.38 -21.14
C GLY A 87 4.92 41.34 -21.10
N ASN A 88 3.96 41.49 -22.02
CA ASN A 88 2.78 40.64 -22.10
C ASN A 88 2.66 39.98 -23.51
N PRO A 89 3.50 39.00 -23.85
CA PRO A 89 3.48 38.37 -25.16
C PRO A 89 2.20 37.54 -25.37
N VAL A 90 1.77 37.49 -26.64
CA VAL A 90 0.67 36.62 -27.10
C VAL A 90 1.20 35.20 -27.30
N ILE A 91 0.45 34.22 -26.85
CA ILE A 91 0.73 32.78 -26.97
C ILE A 91 -0.48 32.04 -27.59
N ASP A 92 -0.21 30.93 -28.24
CA ASP A 92 -1.22 29.97 -28.68
C ASP A 92 -1.27 28.81 -27.70
N VAL A 93 -2.43 28.60 -27.06
CA VAL A 93 -2.70 27.49 -26.12
C VAL A 93 -3.50 26.43 -26.85
N GLU A 94 -2.94 25.24 -27.01
CA GLU A 94 -3.64 24.11 -27.63
C GLU A 94 -4.75 23.60 -26.74
N LEU A 95 -6.00 23.59 -27.23
CA LEU A 95 -7.15 22.99 -26.57
C LEU A 95 -7.22 21.52 -26.96
N THR A 96 -6.54 20.68 -26.20
CA THR A 96 -6.23 19.28 -26.56
C THR A 96 -7.48 18.40 -26.72
N ALA A 97 -8.55 18.69 -25.98
CA ALA A 97 -9.82 17.99 -26.13
C ALA A 97 -10.45 18.13 -27.52
N MET A 98 -10.04 19.15 -28.28
CA MET A 98 -10.56 19.46 -29.62
C MET A 98 -9.67 18.96 -30.76
N THR A 99 -8.52 18.35 -30.45
CA THR A 99 -7.60 17.83 -31.47
C THR A 99 -8.28 16.80 -32.37
N GLY A 100 -8.26 17.03 -33.69
CA GLY A 100 -8.86 16.17 -34.71
C GLY A 100 -10.40 16.23 -34.78
N LYS A 101 -11.04 17.13 -34.05
CA LYS A 101 -12.50 17.25 -34.01
C LYS A 101 -13.01 18.52 -34.68
N ASP A 102 -14.27 18.48 -35.13
CA ASP A 102 -15.00 19.68 -35.51
C ASP A 102 -15.12 20.64 -34.33
N ALA A 103 -14.91 21.93 -34.55
CA ALA A 103 -14.98 22.94 -33.51
C ALA A 103 -16.34 23.68 -33.55
N VAL A 104 -17.16 23.54 -32.51
CA VAL A 104 -18.37 24.35 -32.32
C VAL A 104 -18.07 25.49 -31.39
N ILE A 105 -18.21 26.72 -31.86
CA ILE A 105 -17.92 27.95 -31.14
C ILE A 105 -19.13 28.86 -31.16
N CYS A 106 -19.59 29.32 -30.00
CA CYS A 106 -20.74 30.21 -29.87
C CYS A 106 -20.38 31.48 -29.09
N ALA A 107 -20.85 32.63 -29.56
CA ALA A 107 -20.84 33.90 -28.82
C ALA A 107 -21.73 34.91 -29.50
N PRO A 108 -22.21 35.94 -28.80
CA PRO A 108 -22.77 37.12 -29.45
C PRO A 108 -21.72 37.84 -30.29
N GLY A 109 -22.10 38.45 -31.39
CA GLY A 109 -21.19 39.24 -32.22
C GLY A 109 -20.06 38.46 -32.84
N LEU A 110 -20.24 37.17 -33.20
CA LEU A 110 -19.23 36.32 -33.79
C LEU A 110 -18.71 36.89 -35.13
N THR A 111 -17.37 36.84 -35.25
CA THR A 111 -16.68 37.11 -36.52
C THR A 111 -15.76 35.97 -36.87
N VAL A 112 -15.55 35.72 -38.17
CA VAL A 112 -14.53 34.82 -38.72
C VAL A 112 -13.65 35.62 -39.65
N ASP A 113 -12.35 35.67 -39.38
CA ASP A 113 -11.35 36.51 -40.08
C ASP A 113 -11.84 37.99 -40.20
N GLY A 114 -12.38 38.51 -39.11
CA GLY A 114 -12.95 39.87 -39.01
C GLY A 114 -14.28 40.08 -39.73
N THR A 115 -14.82 39.08 -40.44
CA THR A 115 -16.13 39.17 -41.09
C THR A 115 -17.23 38.71 -40.17
N ALA A 116 -18.29 39.56 -39.96
CA ALA A 116 -19.41 39.23 -39.11
C ALA A 116 -20.18 38.01 -39.67
N VAL A 117 -20.47 37.04 -38.78
CA VAL A 117 -21.18 35.82 -39.16
C VAL A 117 -22.71 36.04 -39.22
N GLY A 118 -23.25 36.98 -38.45
CA GLY A 118 -24.69 37.26 -38.36
C GLY A 118 -25.50 36.17 -37.69
N LYS A 119 -24.86 35.18 -37.06
CA LYS A 119 -25.42 34.06 -36.29
C LYS A 119 -24.67 33.91 -34.97
N GLY A 120 -25.29 33.24 -33.98
CA GLY A 120 -24.70 33.07 -32.64
C GLY A 120 -23.70 31.92 -32.49
N CYS A 121 -23.63 30.99 -33.47
CA CYS A 121 -22.71 29.86 -33.42
C CYS A 121 -22.11 29.57 -34.79
N VAL A 122 -20.84 29.09 -34.78
CA VAL A 122 -20.16 28.49 -35.94
C VAL A 122 -19.71 27.06 -35.63
N LEU A 123 -19.77 26.21 -36.66
CA LEU A 123 -19.11 24.91 -36.70
C LEU A 123 -18.01 24.98 -37.75
N VAL A 124 -16.77 24.68 -37.34
CA VAL A 124 -15.61 24.66 -38.25
C VAL A 124 -15.17 23.21 -38.42
N ARG A 125 -15.20 22.78 -39.69
CA ARG A 125 -14.86 21.41 -40.12
C ARG A 125 -13.75 21.45 -41.18
N ARG A 126 -12.71 20.64 -40.95
CA ARG A 126 -11.69 20.43 -41.96
C ARG A 126 -12.26 19.64 -43.15
N VAL A 127 -12.11 20.15 -44.36
CA VAL A 127 -12.59 19.48 -45.59
C VAL A 127 -11.42 18.99 -46.47
N ALA A 128 -10.28 19.65 -46.39
CA ALA A 128 -9.03 19.24 -47.01
C ALA A 128 -7.86 19.84 -46.23
N GLN A 129 -6.64 19.42 -46.53
CA GLN A 129 -5.45 20.03 -45.95
C GLN A 129 -5.42 21.53 -46.34
N GLY A 130 -5.29 22.37 -45.31
CA GLY A 130 -5.29 23.83 -45.48
C GLY A 130 -6.66 24.44 -45.80
N SER A 131 -7.77 23.69 -45.71
CA SER A 131 -9.12 24.19 -46.05
C SER A 131 -10.20 23.75 -45.07
N PHE A 132 -11.01 24.70 -44.62
CA PHE A 132 -12.08 24.52 -43.66
C PHE A 132 -13.41 25.00 -44.19
N ALA A 133 -14.48 24.19 -44.07
CA ALA A 133 -15.84 24.63 -44.19
C ALA A 133 -16.32 25.21 -42.85
N VAL A 134 -16.89 26.40 -42.91
CA VAL A 134 -17.52 27.08 -41.78
C VAL A 134 -19.04 27.07 -42.01
N PHE A 135 -19.74 26.48 -41.06
CA PHE A 135 -21.20 26.47 -41.00
C PHE A 135 -21.67 27.41 -39.90
N ALA A 136 -22.85 27.99 -40.04
CA ALA A 136 -23.42 28.91 -39.07
C ALA A 136 -24.82 28.50 -38.65
N ALA A 137 -25.17 28.72 -37.35
CA ALA A 137 -26.48 28.53 -36.79
C ALA A 137 -26.78 29.61 -35.74
N ASN A 138 -28.06 29.84 -35.41
CA ASN A 138 -28.45 30.86 -34.43
C ASN A 138 -28.03 30.46 -33.00
N THR A 139 -28.20 29.17 -32.67
CA THR A 139 -27.89 28.60 -31.36
C THR A 139 -27.35 27.18 -31.56
N TYR A 140 -26.76 26.60 -30.53
CA TYR A 140 -26.38 25.19 -30.53
C TYR A 140 -26.59 24.59 -29.13
N THR A 141 -27.13 23.37 -29.11
CA THR A 141 -27.20 22.51 -27.95
C THR A 141 -26.66 21.13 -28.34
N PRO A 142 -25.74 20.53 -27.59
CA PRO A 142 -25.20 19.20 -27.90
C PRO A 142 -26.31 18.16 -28.09
N GLY A 143 -26.13 17.29 -29.10
CA GLY A 143 -27.10 16.23 -29.42
C GLY A 143 -28.31 16.70 -30.25
N THR A 144 -28.39 17.99 -30.63
CA THR A 144 -29.43 18.52 -31.52
C THR A 144 -28.82 19.00 -32.83
N ASP A 145 -29.63 18.95 -33.91
CA ASP A 145 -29.25 19.63 -35.15
C ASP A 145 -29.89 21.05 -35.11
N PRO A 146 -29.06 22.11 -35.03
CA PRO A 146 -29.53 23.47 -35.01
C PRO A 146 -29.88 24.04 -36.41
N GLY A 147 -29.85 23.20 -37.47
CA GLY A 147 -30.01 23.64 -38.85
C GLY A 147 -28.77 24.37 -39.38
N TRP A 148 -27.62 23.73 -39.31
CA TRP A 148 -26.37 24.28 -39.85
C TRP A 148 -26.47 24.64 -41.32
N THR A 149 -26.11 25.87 -41.67
CA THR A 149 -25.98 26.33 -43.07
C THR A 149 -24.54 26.68 -43.35
N GLN A 150 -24.02 26.22 -44.50
CA GLN A 150 -22.67 26.57 -44.88
C GLN A 150 -22.57 28.08 -45.11
N TRP A 151 -21.67 28.72 -44.36
CA TRP A 151 -21.49 30.16 -44.38
C TRP A 151 -20.31 30.56 -45.29
N ALA A 152 -19.18 29.82 -45.20
CA ALA A 152 -17.99 30.09 -46.04
C ALA A 152 -17.07 28.87 -46.09
N THR A 153 -16.06 28.92 -46.98
CA THR A 153 -14.84 28.13 -46.91
C THR A 153 -13.68 29.07 -46.57
N ARG A 154 -12.78 28.65 -45.72
CA ARG A 154 -11.62 29.43 -45.22
C ARG A 154 -10.34 28.63 -45.29
N PRO A 155 -9.19 29.31 -45.48
CA PRO A 155 -7.88 28.66 -45.41
C PRO A 155 -7.52 28.32 -43.95
N THR A 156 -6.41 27.56 -43.78
CA THR A 156 -5.82 27.27 -42.46
C THR A 156 -5.39 28.53 -41.73
N GLY A 157 -5.44 28.52 -40.41
CA GLY A 157 -5.12 29.68 -39.57
C GLY A 157 -6.31 30.64 -39.41
N LEU A 158 -7.54 30.21 -39.76
CA LEU A 158 -8.72 31.03 -39.59
C LEU A 158 -8.92 31.41 -38.09
N THR A 159 -9.35 32.66 -37.89
CA THR A 159 -9.53 33.25 -36.58
C THR A 159 -11.02 33.47 -36.27
N VAL A 160 -11.51 32.93 -35.15
CA VAL A 160 -12.83 33.21 -34.63
C VAL A 160 -12.69 34.17 -33.43
N SER A 161 -13.48 35.28 -33.49
CA SER A 161 -13.49 36.30 -32.45
C SER A 161 -14.91 36.79 -32.19
N THR A 162 -15.07 37.64 -31.18
CA THR A 162 -16.35 38.31 -30.85
C THR A 162 -16.16 39.82 -30.70
N THR A 163 -17.14 40.59 -31.11
CA THR A 163 -17.19 42.04 -30.89
C THR A 163 -17.95 42.41 -29.60
N ALA A 164 -18.49 41.41 -28.88
CA ALA A 164 -19.26 41.64 -27.66
C ALA A 164 -18.33 42.01 -26.49
N ASP A 165 -18.86 42.73 -25.50
CA ASP A 165 -18.10 43.19 -24.32
C ASP A 165 -17.50 41.99 -23.54
N PRO A 166 -16.18 41.89 -23.44
CA PRO A 166 -15.51 40.81 -22.75
C PRO A 166 -15.63 40.85 -21.21
N ALA A 167 -16.15 41.94 -20.64
CA ALA A 167 -16.43 42.04 -19.20
C ALA A 167 -17.54 41.08 -18.77
N ASN A 168 -18.51 40.81 -19.65
CA ASN A 168 -19.55 39.84 -19.40
C ASN A 168 -19.10 38.44 -19.86
N LEU A 169 -19.01 37.50 -18.92
CA LEU A 169 -18.56 36.12 -19.21
C LEU A 169 -19.43 35.42 -20.27
N ALA A 170 -20.75 35.71 -20.31
CA ALA A 170 -21.66 35.13 -21.30
C ALA A 170 -21.38 35.56 -22.74
N ASN A 171 -20.60 36.63 -22.93
CA ASN A 171 -20.22 37.16 -24.22
C ASN A 171 -18.91 36.53 -24.79
N LEU A 172 -18.18 35.77 -23.98
CA LEU A 172 -16.91 35.17 -24.40
C LEU A 172 -17.12 34.01 -25.39
N LEU A 173 -16.06 33.67 -26.12
CA LEU A 173 -16.09 32.55 -27.07
C LEU A 173 -16.28 31.24 -26.33
N ARG A 174 -17.42 30.60 -26.52
CA ARG A 174 -17.80 29.35 -25.87
C ARG A 174 -17.55 28.18 -26.79
N VAL A 175 -16.66 27.26 -26.35
CA VAL A 175 -16.32 26.03 -27.05
C VAL A 175 -16.96 24.84 -26.36
N TRP A 176 -17.58 23.95 -27.12
CA TRP A 176 -18.12 22.69 -26.64
C TRP A 176 -17.05 21.59 -26.79
N ASP A 177 -16.55 21.10 -25.66
CA ASP A 177 -15.56 20.02 -25.58
C ASP A 177 -16.21 18.65 -25.34
N SER A 178 -17.45 18.64 -24.85
CA SER A 178 -18.22 17.44 -24.56
C SER A 178 -19.74 17.68 -24.75
N SER A 179 -20.53 16.61 -24.61
CA SER A 179 -21.99 16.70 -24.64
C SER A 179 -22.60 17.34 -23.39
N SER A 180 -21.84 17.54 -22.32
CA SER A 180 -22.33 18.01 -21.02
C SER A 180 -21.76 19.37 -20.60
N ASN A 181 -20.61 19.78 -21.13
CA ASN A 181 -19.93 21.00 -20.71
C ASN A 181 -19.37 21.79 -21.91
N SER A 182 -19.21 23.08 -21.68
CA SER A 182 -18.48 23.99 -22.56
C SER A 182 -17.60 24.91 -21.72
N HIS A 183 -16.54 25.43 -22.34
CA HIS A 183 -15.63 26.37 -21.74
C HIS A 183 -15.64 27.70 -22.49
N GLY A 184 -15.54 28.79 -21.76
CA GLY A 184 -15.46 30.14 -22.33
C GLY A 184 -14.05 30.65 -22.35
N TYR A 185 -13.65 31.24 -23.48
CA TYR A 185 -12.30 31.71 -23.73
C TYR A 185 -12.28 33.19 -24.03
N ARG A 186 -11.34 33.90 -23.41
CA ARG A 186 -11.03 35.30 -23.74
C ARG A 186 -10.19 35.36 -25.01
N SER A 187 -10.16 36.54 -25.62
CA SER A 187 -9.38 36.82 -26.85
C SER A 187 -9.86 35.97 -28.03
N ASN A 188 -8.99 35.43 -28.84
CA ASN A 188 -9.32 34.79 -30.11
C ASN A 188 -9.15 33.28 -30.06
N LEU A 189 -9.93 32.58 -30.90
CA LEU A 189 -9.70 31.17 -31.19
C LEU A 189 -9.18 31.03 -32.60
N VAL A 190 -8.12 30.23 -32.77
CA VAL A 190 -7.49 29.97 -34.06
C VAL A 190 -7.62 28.50 -34.41
N ILE A 191 -8.07 28.21 -35.64
CA ILE A 191 -8.15 26.83 -36.15
C ILE A 191 -7.14 26.65 -37.26
N ALA A 192 -6.27 25.64 -37.12
CA ALA A 192 -5.27 25.28 -38.11
C ALA A 192 -5.11 23.76 -38.20
N ASP A 193 -4.45 23.28 -39.25
CA ASP A 193 -4.24 21.85 -39.52
C ASP A 193 -2.79 21.50 -39.91
N PRO A 194 -1.80 21.85 -39.06
CA PRO A 194 -0.43 21.43 -39.32
C PRO A 194 -0.35 19.90 -39.38
N GLY A 195 0.31 19.38 -40.42
CA GLY A 195 0.40 17.93 -40.63
C GLY A 195 -0.90 17.21 -40.97
N GLY A 196 -1.99 17.96 -41.31
CA GLY A 196 -3.28 17.40 -41.70
C GLY A 196 -4.21 17.04 -40.55
N THR A 197 -3.88 17.38 -39.32
CA THR A 197 -4.74 17.25 -38.15
C THR A 197 -5.30 18.61 -37.78
N GLN A 198 -6.64 18.70 -37.54
CA GLN A 198 -7.27 19.93 -37.08
C GLN A 198 -6.92 20.18 -35.63
N TYR A 199 -6.46 21.38 -35.31
CA TYR A 199 -6.22 21.88 -33.95
C TYR A 199 -7.04 23.14 -33.70
N LEU A 200 -7.45 23.32 -32.44
CA LEU A 200 -8.04 24.55 -31.95
C LEU A 200 -7.10 25.17 -30.91
N PHE A 201 -6.73 26.42 -31.11
CA PHE A 201 -5.88 27.18 -30.19
C PHE A 201 -6.65 28.35 -29.60
N ASN A 202 -6.43 28.62 -28.31
CA ASN A 202 -6.76 29.91 -27.76
C ASN A 202 -5.54 30.84 -27.91
N ARG A 203 -5.65 31.85 -28.78
CA ARG A 203 -4.63 32.88 -29.01
C ARG A 203 -4.87 34.01 -28.03
N ILE A 204 -4.01 34.12 -27.01
CA ILE A 204 -4.26 34.95 -25.83
C ILE A 204 -2.96 35.54 -25.30
N ASP A 205 -3.00 36.72 -24.70
CA ASP A 205 -1.85 37.27 -24.00
C ASP A 205 -1.54 36.51 -22.71
N ALA A 206 -0.25 36.51 -22.29
CA ALA A 206 0.23 35.69 -21.18
C ALA A 206 -0.44 36.03 -19.84
N GLU A 207 -0.77 37.31 -19.57
CA GLU A 207 -1.41 37.70 -18.32
C GLU A 207 -2.84 37.19 -18.25
N THR A 208 -3.59 37.33 -19.35
CA THR A 208 -4.97 36.83 -19.44
C THR A 208 -5.01 35.30 -19.40
N TYR A 209 -4.02 34.61 -19.98
CA TYR A 209 -3.85 33.15 -19.87
C TYR A 209 -3.69 32.72 -18.42
N LEU A 210 -2.83 33.38 -17.66
CA LEU A 210 -2.56 33.04 -16.25
C LEU A 210 -3.79 33.17 -15.35
N ARG A 211 -4.73 34.05 -15.64
CA ARG A 211 -6.00 34.15 -14.91
C ARG A 211 -6.80 32.85 -14.97
N GLY A 212 -6.72 32.11 -16.08
CA GLY A 212 -7.34 30.80 -16.24
C GLY A 212 -6.48 29.64 -15.74
N VAL A 213 -5.22 29.85 -15.36
CA VAL A 213 -4.27 28.83 -14.87
C VAL A 213 -4.17 28.86 -13.35
N ILE A 214 -3.83 29.99 -12.74
CA ILE A 214 -3.45 30.07 -11.32
C ILE A 214 -4.55 29.51 -10.39
N PRO A 215 -5.86 29.80 -10.58
CA PRO A 215 -6.90 29.24 -9.71
C PRO A 215 -7.09 27.73 -9.81
N ARG A 216 -6.50 27.10 -10.83
CA ARG A 216 -6.53 25.64 -11.04
C ARG A 216 -5.28 24.93 -10.53
N GLU A 217 -4.21 25.66 -10.35
CA GLU A 217 -2.95 25.14 -9.81
C GLU A 217 -2.90 25.25 -8.27
N VAL A 218 -3.44 26.35 -7.71
CA VAL A 218 -3.45 26.62 -6.26
C VAL A 218 -4.78 27.18 -5.81
N PRO A 219 -5.24 26.91 -4.58
CA PRO A 219 -6.44 27.49 -4.02
C PRO A 219 -6.35 29.02 -3.96
N ALA A 220 -7.27 29.73 -4.63
CA ALA A 220 -7.32 31.21 -4.61
C ALA A 220 -7.44 31.79 -3.19
N THR A 221 -8.11 31.05 -2.28
CA THR A 221 -8.27 31.43 -0.86
C THR A 221 -6.94 31.56 -0.12
N TRP A 222 -5.84 31.02 -0.64
CA TRP A 222 -4.52 31.24 -0.08
C TRP A 222 -4.17 32.73 -0.01
N GLY A 223 -4.61 33.53 -0.98
CA GLY A 223 -4.31 34.96 -1.02
C GLY A 223 -4.76 35.74 0.21
N SER A 224 -5.83 35.33 0.89
CA SER A 224 -6.31 35.94 2.14
C SER A 224 -5.74 35.29 3.40
N ALA A 225 -5.06 34.16 3.30
CA ALA A 225 -4.53 33.41 4.43
C ALA A 225 -3.44 34.23 5.18
N GLY A 226 -3.32 33.97 6.49
CA GLY A 226 -2.31 34.63 7.31
C GLY A 226 -2.45 36.18 7.36
N GLY A 227 -3.69 36.69 7.24
CA GLY A 227 -3.93 38.15 7.17
C GLY A 227 -3.44 38.78 5.86
N GLY A 228 -3.54 38.02 4.74
CA GLY A 228 -3.11 38.45 3.41
C GLY A 228 -1.68 38.07 3.02
N LYS A 229 -0.89 37.50 3.93
CA LYS A 229 0.50 37.05 3.64
C LYS A 229 0.55 35.99 2.53
N GLY A 230 -0.48 35.16 2.42
CA GLY A 230 -0.54 34.12 1.40
C GLY A 230 -0.59 34.64 -0.05
N MET A 231 -0.82 35.94 -0.25
CA MET A 231 -0.69 36.61 -1.55
C MET A 231 0.71 36.38 -2.15
N GLN A 232 1.76 36.39 -1.30
CA GLN A 232 3.13 36.14 -1.74
C GLN A 232 3.34 34.77 -2.39
N ALA A 233 2.59 33.75 -1.93
CA ALA A 233 2.61 32.43 -2.57
C ALA A 233 1.91 32.43 -3.93
N LEU A 234 0.78 33.16 -4.07
CA LEU A 234 0.10 33.31 -5.36
C LEU A 234 0.95 34.10 -6.36
N GLU A 235 1.64 35.12 -5.91
CA GLU A 235 2.59 35.92 -6.71
C GLU A 235 3.78 35.06 -7.19
N ALA A 236 4.39 34.26 -6.29
CA ALA A 236 5.43 33.30 -6.65
C ALA A 236 4.93 32.27 -7.68
N GLN A 237 3.71 31.75 -7.51
CA GLN A 237 3.08 30.83 -8.45
C GLN A 237 2.83 31.49 -9.82
N ALA A 238 2.42 32.77 -9.85
CA ALA A 238 2.20 33.50 -11.11
C ALA A 238 3.51 33.66 -11.90
N ILE A 239 4.63 34.01 -11.23
CA ILE A 239 5.95 34.11 -11.85
C ILE A 239 6.43 32.72 -12.36
N ALA A 240 6.27 31.69 -11.54
CA ALA A 240 6.63 30.34 -11.94
C ALA A 240 5.82 29.86 -13.15
N ALA A 241 4.50 30.02 -13.12
CA ALA A 241 3.63 29.60 -14.23
C ALA A 241 3.90 30.41 -15.52
N ARG A 242 4.15 31.72 -15.41
CA ARG A 242 4.49 32.58 -16.54
C ARG A 242 5.82 32.15 -17.19
N SER A 243 6.84 31.95 -16.39
CA SER A 243 8.15 31.52 -16.88
C SER A 243 8.06 30.14 -17.54
N TYR A 244 7.33 29.22 -16.93
CA TYR A 244 7.09 27.88 -17.51
C TYR A 244 6.37 27.98 -18.86
N ALA A 245 5.28 28.76 -18.96
CA ALA A 245 4.51 28.89 -20.20
C ALA A 245 5.32 29.53 -21.33
N LEU A 246 6.15 30.52 -21.01
CA LEU A 246 6.94 31.24 -21.99
C LEU A 246 8.28 30.56 -22.31
N SER A 247 8.72 29.57 -21.53
CA SER A 247 9.94 28.79 -21.80
C SER A 247 9.75 27.77 -22.92
N GLY A 248 10.87 27.22 -23.43
CA GLY A 248 10.86 26.11 -24.36
C GLY A 248 10.42 26.48 -25.80
N SER A 249 10.41 25.48 -26.67
CA SER A 249 10.01 25.55 -28.08
C SER A 249 8.51 25.28 -28.25
N ALA A 250 7.98 25.63 -29.42
CA ALA A 250 6.63 25.28 -29.83
C ALA A 250 6.42 23.75 -29.87
N ARG A 251 5.21 23.34 -29.60
CA ARG A 251 4.73 21.95 -29.70
C ARG A 251 4.64 21.51 -31.19
N PRO A 252 4.51 20.20 -31.46
CA PRO A 252 4.30 19.73 -32.84
C PRO A 252 3.06 20.33 -33.52
N SER A 253 2.04 20.71 -32.79
CA SER A 253 0.85 21.43 -33.27
C SER A 253 1.13 22.87 -33.67
N GLY A 254 2.28 23.44 -33.30
CA GLY A 254 2.61 24.85 -33.44
C GLY A 254 2.24 25.69 -32.21
N ALA A 255 1.47 25.18 -31.27
CA ALA A 255 1.13 25.89 -30.06
C ALA A 255 2.34 26.10 -29.12
N LYS A 256 2.31 27.14 -28.33
CA LYS A 256 3.33 27.38 -27.29
C LYS A 256 3.19 26.43 -26.11
N ILE A 257 1.96 26.13 -25.71
CA ILE A 257 1.63 25.32 -24.54
C ILE A 257 0.31 24.58 -24.74
N CYS A 258 -0.01 23.58 -23.91
CA CYS A 258 -1.29 22.87 -23.89
C CYS A 258 -2.08 23.12 -22.59
N ASP A 259 -3.35 22.78 -22.62
CA ASP A 259 -4.35 23.06 -21.58
C ASP A 259 -4.49 21.97 -20.49
N THR A 260 -3.63 20.93 -20.52
CA THR A 260 -3.72 19.76 -19.60
C THR A 260 -2.54 19.67 -18.64
N THR A 261 -2.60 18.71 -17.71
CA THR A 261 -1.52 18.38 -16.75
C THR A 261 -0.18 18.01 -17.42
N ALA A 262 -0.17 17.71 -18.72
CA ALA A 262 1.08 17.52 -19.47
C ALA A 262 1.86 18.84 -19.66
N CYS A 263 1.19 19.98 -19.51
CA CYS A 263 1.73 21.33 -19.55
C CYS A 263 1.35 22.09 -18.28
N GLN A 264 0.25 22.84 -18.33
CA GLN A 264 -0.40 23.52 -17.20
C GLN A 264 -1.91 23.42 -17.38
N VAL A 265 -2.65 23.17 -16.31
CA VAL A 265 -4.10 23.08 -16.40
C VAL A 265 -4.68 24.46 -16.72
N TYR A 266 -5.25 24.61 -17.91
CA TYR A 266 -5.90 25.84 -18.37
C TYR A 266 -7.39 25.59 -18.63
N GLY A 267 -8.27 26.32 -17.95
CA GLY A 267 -9.70 26.11 -18.04
C GLY A 267 -10.47 27.23 -18.73
N GLY A 268 -9.78 28.16 -19.39
CA GLY A 268 -10.41 29.39 -19.90
C GLY A 268 -10.95 30.27 -18.75
N ALA A 269 -11.87 31.15 -19.06
CA ALA A 269 -12.46 32.11 -18.12
C ALA A 269 -13.65 31.51 -17.34
N PHE A 270 -14.37 30.56 -17.91
CA PHE A 270 -15.53 29.93 -17.28
C PHE A 270 -15.81 28.51 -17.80
N THR A 271 -16.57 27.75 -16.99
CA THR A 271 -17.21 26.49 -17.41
C THR A 271 -18.72 26.70 -17.42
N TRP A 272 -19.43 26.15 -18.41
CA TRP A 272 -20.88 26.23 -18.52
C TRP A 272 -21.47 24.86 -18.80
N ALA A 273 -22.15 24.28 -17.82
CA ALA A 273 -22.82 22.99 -17.96
C ALA A 273 -24.11 23.14 -18.81
N VAL A 274 -24.45 22.09 -19.55
CA VAL A 274 -25.72 22.02 -20.30
C VAL A 274 -26.90 22.16 -19.31
N GLY A 275 -27.85 23.06 -19.62
CA GLY A 275 -29.01 23.32 -18.77
C GLY A 275 -28.78 24.26 -17.60
N ALA A 276 -27.54 24.70 -17.35
CA ALA A 276 -27.27 25.71 -16.32
C ALA A 276 -27.69 27.09 -16.80
N GLY A 277 -28.29 27.90 -15.91
CA GLY A 277 -28.75 29.24 -16.22
C GLY A 277 -27.65 30.28 -16.46
N ALA A 278 -26.43 30.03 -15.90
CA ALA A 278 -25.30 30.93 -16.01
C ALA A 278 -23.95 30.16 -15.99
N PRO A 279 -22.86 30.74 -16.56
CA PRO A 279 -21.54 30.18 -16.47
C PRO A 279 -20.96 30.27 -15.04
N THR A 280 -20.13 29.29 -14.68
CA THR A 280 -19.32 29.33 -13.46
C THR A 280 -17.94 29.88 -13.79
N ALA A 281 -17.53 30.99 -13.17
CA ALA A 281 -16.23 31.59 -13.38
C ALA A 281 -15.10 30.61 -12.99
N SER A 282 -14.09 30.51 -13.84
CA SER A 282 -12.82 29.81 -13.56
C SER A 282 -11.76 30.78 -13.00
N GLU A 283 -11.87 32.04 -13.33
CA GLU A 283 -11.02 33.13 -12.83
C GLU A 283 -11.42 33.55 -11.41
N ASN A 284 -10.47 34.10 -10.65
CA ASN A 284 -10.70 34.56 -9.26
C ASN A 284 -9.93 35.85 -8.99
N SER A 285 -10.57 36.82 -8.34
CA SER A 285 -10.01 38.14 -8.09
C SER A 285 -8.69 38.14 -7.29
N LEU A 286 -8.49 37.21 -6.34
CA LEU A 286 -7.24 37.11 -5.58
C LEU A 286 -6.08 36.64 -6.47
N THR A 287 -6.32 35.64 -7.31
CA THR A 287 -5.30 35.18 -8.26
C THR A 287 -5.06 36.20 -9.38
N ASP A 288 -6.11 36.91 -9.83
CA ASP A 288 -5.97 38.02 -10.80
C ASP A 288 -5.12 39.17 -10.24
N THR A 289 -5.23 39.44 -8.94
CA THR A 289 -4.38 40.41 -8.23
C THR A 289 -2.91 39.94 -8.25
N ALA A 290 -2.64 38.68 -7.93
CA ALA A 290 -1.29 38.11 -7.94
C ALA A 290 -0.67 38.16 -9.36
N VAL A 291 -1.45 37.85 -10.41
CA VAL A 291 -1.02 37.95 -11.79
C VAL A 291 -0.65 39.40 -12.16
N SER A 292 -1.52 40.35 -11.80
CA SER A 292 -1.33 41.76 -12.16
C SER A 292 -0.17 42.39 -11.40
N SER A 293 0.02 42.11 -10.11
CA SER A 293 1.12 42.63 -9.29
C SER A 293 2.50 42.15 -9.74
N THR A 294 2.55 41.03 -10.44
CA THR A 294 3.78 40.43 -11.00
C THR A 294 3.85 40.47 -12.53
N ALA A 295 3.06 41.35 -13.17
CA ALA A 295 2.92 41.40 -14.63
C ALA A 295 4.28 41.46 -15.35
N GLY A 296 4.47 40.61 -16.34
CA GLY A 296 5.67 40.48 -17.16
C GLY A 296 6.88 39.84 -16.46
N GLN A 297 6.85 39.62 -15.14
CA GLN A 297 8.00 39.06 -14.42
C GLN A 297 8.20 37.59 -14.71
N VAL A 298 9.44 37.23 -15.08
CA VAL A 298 9.87 35.86 -15.39
C VAL A 298 11.24 35.56 -14.78
N ARG A 299 11.55 34.28 -14.63
CA ARG A 299 12.91 33.83 -14.24
C ARG A 299 13.73 33.54 -15.51
N MET A 300 14.98 34.01 -15.50
CA MET A 300 15.94 33.78 -16.59
C MET A 300 17.06 32.86 -16.12
N LEU A 301 17.42 31.90 -16.95
CA LEU A 301 18.56 31.00 -16.75
C LEU A 301 19.41 31.00 -18.03
N ASN A 302 20.70 31.33 -17.91
CA ASN A 302 21.64 31.34 -19.05
C ASN A 302 21.13 32.16 -20.27
N GLY A 303 20.51 33.31 -20.00
CA GLY A 303 20.03 34.21 -21.06
C GLY A 303 18.69 33.83 -21.71
N SER A 304 18.07 32.75 -21.27
CA SER A 304 16.74 32.29 -21.72
C SER A 304 15.73 32.25 -20.59
N ILE A 305 14.43 32.31 -20.91
CA ILE A 305 13.37 32.15 -19.89
C ILE A 305 13.47 30.73 -19.33
N ALA A 306 13.60 30.63 -18.00
CA ALA A 306 13.76 29.37 -17.29
C ALA A 306 12.47 28.54 -17.32
N ARG A 307 12.59 27.22 -17.50
CA ARG A 307 11.47 26.29 -17.33
C ARG A 307 11.27 26.00 -15.83
N THR A 308 10.53 26.85 -15.19
CA THR A 308 10.26 26.85 -13.75
C THR A 308 9.19 25.81 -13.40
N GLU A 309 9.59 24.54 -13.32
CA GLU A 309 8.70 23.45 -12.89
C GLU A 309 8.22 23.67 -11.46
N PHE A 310 7.02 23.18 -11.15
CA PHE A 310 6.45 23.20 -9.80
C PHE A 310 5.59 21.96 -9.55
N SER A 311 5.34 21.65 -8.30
CA SER A 311 4.51 20.51 -7.89
C SER A 311 3.77 20.85 -6.60
N SER A 312 2.70 20.11 -6.30
CA SER A 312 1.85 20.39 -5.14
C SER A 312 2.63 20.43 -3.82
N SER A 313 3.44 19.39 -3.53
CA SER A 313 4.25 19.28 -2.31
C SER A 313 5.57 18.59 -2.60
N THR A 314 6.65 19.13 -2.05
CA THR A 314 7.98 18.51 -2.17
C THR A 314 8.21 17.40 -1.15
N GLY A 315 7.47 17.42 -0.03
CA GLY A 315 7.66 16.52 1.10
C GLY A 315 8.79 16.95 2.06
N GLY A 316 9.23 18.21 1.98
CA GLY A 316 10.30 18.78 2.82
C GLY A 316 11.66 18.93 2.12
N TYR A 317 11.79 18.43 0.87
CA TYR A 317 13.01 18.60 0.06
C TYR A 317 12.69 18.54 -1.43
N THR A 318 13.21 19.46 -2.23
CA THR A 318 13.02 19.40 -3.68
C THR A 318 13.85 18.27 -4.30
N ALA A 319 13.39 17.75 -5.44
CA ALA A 319 14.06 16.62 -6.11
C ALA A 319 15.37 17.01 -6.84
N GLY A 320 15.62 18.33 -7.00
CA GLY A 320 16.69 18.81 -7.88
C GLY A 320 16.31 18.69 -9.37
N GLY A 321 17.29 18.77 -10.24
CA GLY A 321 17.12 18.73 -11.69
C GLY A 321 17.69 19.98 -12.36
N THR A 322 16.87 20.73 -13.11
CA THR A 322 17.30 22.01 -13.73
C THR A 322 17.81 22.99 -12.69
N PHE A 323 17.21 23.02 -11.51
CA PHE A 323 17.63 23.81 -10.38
C PHE A 323 18.23 22.90 -9.30
N PRO A 324 19.19 23.40 -8.50
CA PRO A 324 19.69 22.66 -7.36
C PRO A 324 18.57 22.23 -6.40
N ALA A 325 18.76 21.08 -5.76
CA ALA A 325 17.86 20.64 -4.71
C ALA A 325 18.01 21.53 -3.45
N VAL A 326 16.89 21.90 -2.84
CA VAL A 326 16.86 22.75 -1.63
C VAL A 326 15.95 22.14 -0.57
N VAL A 327 16.25 22.41 0.70
CA VAL A 327 15.35 22.13 1.82
C VAL A 327 14.05 22.90 1.63
N ASP A 328 12.93 22.33 1.98
CA ASP A 328 11.61 22.97 1.87
C ASP A 328 10.88 22.94 3.22
N ASP A 329 11.35 23.79 4.16
CA ASP A 329 10.75 23.90 5.49
C ASP A 329 9.31 24.42 5.44
N GLY A 330 8.96 25.17 4.40
CA GLY A 330 7.60 25.64 4.16
C GLY A 330 6.60 24.51 3.89
N ASP A 331 7.07 23.39 3.36
CA ASP A 331 6.21 22.23 3.02
C ASP A 331 5.55 21.59 4.25
N ALA A 332 6.15 21.73 5.45
CA ALA A 332 5.63 21.21 6.71
C ALA A 332 4.47 22.04 7.31
N THR A 333 3.77 22.83 6.49
CA THR A 333 2.62 23.61 6.95
C THR A 333 1.44 22.68 7.29
N SER A 334 0.68 23.04 8.34
CA SER A 334 -0.45 22.24 8.84
C SER A 334 -1.56 22.00 7.81
N ASN A 335 -1.65 22.84 6.79
CA ASN A 335 -2.63 22.72 5.70
C ASN A 335 -2.18 21.79 4.56
N ASN A 336 -0.95 21.26 4.62
CA ASN A 336 -0.43 20.36 3.58
C ASN A 336 -0.77 18.89 3.87
N PRO A 337 -1.77 18.29 3.19
CA PRO A 337 -2.12 16.88 3.40
C PRO A 337 -1.15 15.92 2.72
N TYR A 338 -0.13 16.45 2.05
CA TYR A 338 0.83 15.68 1.26
C TYR A 338 2.26 15.73 1.81
N HIS A 339 2.51 16.49 2.88
CA HIS A 339 3.82 16.50 3.51
C HIS A 339 4.25 15.08 3.89
N SER A 340 3.34 14.33 4.50
CA SER A 340 3.47 12.89 4.70
C SER A 340 2.16 12.17 4.38
N TRP A 341 2.23 10.93 3.89
CA TRP A 341 1.06 10.15 3.53
C TRP A 341 1.31 8.65 3.73
N SER A 342 0.22 7.88 3.84
CA SER A 342 0.23 6.43 3.95
C SER A 342 -0.81 5.83 3.03
N THR A 343 -0.48 4.70 2.41
CA THR A 343 -1.38 3.96 1.52
C THR A 343 -1.24 2.46 1.81
N PRO A 344 -2.30 1.80 2.30
CA PRO A 344 -2.30 0.35 2.45
C PRO A 344 -2.40 -0.31 1.06
N THR A 345 -1.70 -1.42 0.89
CA THR A 345 -1.73 -2.25 -0.32
C THR A 345 -1.39 -3.70 0.04
N THR A 346 -1.16 -4.54 -0.95
CA THR A 346 -0.78 -5.94 -0.76
C THR A 346 0.35 -6.32 -1.72
N LEU A 347 1.10 -7.39 -1.41
CA LEU A 347 2.15 -7.87 -2.31
C LEU A 347 1.60 -8.29 -3.67
N SER A 348 0.40 -8.86 -3.74
CA SER A 348 -0.20 -9.27 -5.02
C SER A 348 -0.62 -8.06 -5.85
N ALA A 349 -1.15 -7.00 -5.21
CA ALA A 349 -1.47 -5.76 -5.89
C ALA A 349 -0.22 -5.09 -6.47
N ILE A 350 0.88 -5.09 -5.71
CA ILE A 350 2.19 -4.59 -6.18
C ILE A 350 2.70 -5.45 -7.34
N ALA A 351 2.64 -6.78 -7.23
CA ALA A 351 3.07 -7.71 -8.27
C ALA A 351 2.30 -7.48 -9.58
N SER A 352 0.97 -7.37 -9.48
CA SER A 352 0.08 -7.08 -10.61
C SER A 352 0.41 -5.73 -11.28
N ALA A 353 0.58 -4.68 -10.49
CA ALA A 353 0.87 -3.34 -10.97
C ALA A 353 2.25 -3.23 -11.65
N LEU A 354 3.26 -3.96 -11.14
CA LEU A 354 4.60 -3.99 -11.70
C LEU A 354 4.79 -5.04 -12.81
N GLY A 355 3.77 -5.86 -13.09
CA GLY A 355 3.84 -6.93 -14.09
C GLY A 355 4.84 -8.03 -13.74
N THR A 356 5.03 -8.32 -12.44
CA THR A 356 5.92 -9.37 -11.95
C THR A 356 5.15 -10.65 -11.60
N GLY A 357 5.85 -11.76 -11.41
CA GLY A 357 5.29 -12.92 -10.70
C GLY A 357 5.08 -12.64 -9.22
N ALA A 358 4.58 -13.64 -8.49
CA ALA A 358 4.37 -13.54 -7.04
C ALA A 358 5.65 -13.08 -6.33
N ILE A 359 5.54 -12.01 -5.53
CA ILE A 359 6.68 -11.35 -4.89
C ILE A 359 7.10 -12.14 -3.64
N GLY A 360 8.37 -12.56 -3.59
CA GLY A 360 9.03 -13.10 -2.40
C GLY A 360 9.65 -12.00 -1.53
N SER A 361 10.22 -10.96 -2.15
CA SER A 361 10.68 -9.76 -1.45
C SER A 361 10.66 -8.53 -2.34
N ILE A 362 10.43 -7.36 -1.73
CA ILE A 362 10.54 -6.05 -2.38
C ILE A 362 11.33 -5.12 -1.46
N THR A 363 12.35 -4.47 -2.01
CA THR A 363 13.27 -3.66 -1.22
C THR A 363 13.65 -2.40 -1.96
N VAL A 364 13.61 -1.26 -1.28
CA VAL A 364 14.21 -0.01 -1.78
C VAL A 364 15.72 -0.15 -1.69
N THR A 365 16.40 -0.21 -2.85
CA THR A 365 17.85 -0.44 -2.95
C THR A 365 18.64 0.80 -3.35
N GLY A 366 17.96 1.91 -3.68
CA GLY A 366 18.61 3.19 -3.98
C GLY A 366 17.73 4.37 -3.64
N ARG A 367 18.36 5.44 -3.12
CA ARG A 367 17.74 6.72 -2.80
C ARG A 367 18.65 7.87 -3.22
N ASN A 368 18.11 9.08 -3.33
CA ASN A 368 18.88 10.26 -3.73
C ASN A 368 19.64 10.94 -2.56
N GLY A 369 19.44 10.49 -1.32
CA GLY A 369 20.13 10.99 -0.15
C GLY A 369 19.61 12.35 0.39
N LEU A 370 18.46 12.86 -0.08
CA LEU A 370 17.94 14.19 0.23
C LEU A 370 16.68 14.10 1.11
N GLY A 371 16.77 14.64 2.35
CA GLY A 371 15.65 14.68 3.29
C GLY A 371 15.45 13.42 4.12
N GLU A 372 14.29 13.30 4.74
CA GLU A 372 13.94 12.18 5.63
C GLU A 372 14.00 10.83 4.91
N ASP A 373 14.21 9.75 5.67
CA ASP A 373 14.30 8.36 5.17
C ASP A 373 15.32 8.17 4.02
N GLY A 374 16.28 9.08 3.85
CA GLY A 374 17.23 9.07 2.74
C GLY A 374 16.67 9.56 1.41
N GLY A 375 15.48 10.16 1.40
CA GLY A 375 14.90 10.87 0.27
C GLY A 375 14.19 9.99 -0.77
N ARG A 376 14.09 10.53 -1.98
CA ARG A 376 13.35 9.91 -3.09
C ARG A 376 13.99 8.61 -3.55
N VAL A 377 13.17 7.65 -3.86
CA VAL A 377 13.58 6.33 -4.33
C VAL A 377 14.12 6.43 -5.75
N THR A 378 15.35 5.98 -5.95
CA THR A 378 15.96 5.85 -7.28
C THR A 378 15.88 4.43 -7.81
N GLN A 379 15.88 3.43 -6.91
CA GLN A 379 15.82 2.02 -7.30
C GLN A 379 15.04 1.19 -6.28
N VAL A 380 14.20 0.27 -6.80
CA VAL A 380 13.52 -0.80 -6.07
C VAL A 380 13.92 -2.13 -6.69
N THR A 381 14.29 -3.10 -5.87
CA THR A 381 14.53 -4.48 -6.30
C THR A 381 13.37 -5.37 -5.85
N VAL A 382 12.81 -6.13 -6.79
CA VAL A 382 11.80 -7.16 -6.56
C VAL A 382 12.42 -8.52 -6.82
N VAL A 383 12.24 -9.46 -5.90
CA VAL A 383 12.57 -10.88 -6.09
C VAL A 383 11.28 -11.69 -5.98
N THR A 384 10.97 -12.47 -7.00
CA THR A 384 9.78 -13.32 -7.00
C THR A 384 9.99 -14.56 -6.13
N THR A 385 8.90 -15.26 -5.79
CA THR A 385 8.95 -16.56 -5.07
C THR A 385 9.71 -17.65 -5.84
N THR A 386 9.88 -17.48 -7.16
CA THR A 386 10.69 -18.37 -8.01
C THR A 386 12.16 -17.96 -8.11
N GLY A 387 12.54 -16.85 -7.43
CA GLY A 387 13.92 -16.34 -7.43
C GLY A 387 14.24 -15.38 -8.58
N ALA A 388 13.30 -15.10 -9.51
CA ALA A 388 13.51 -14.12 -10.57
C ALA A 388 13.65 -12.71 -9.97
N ARG A 389 14.63 -11.93 -10.46
CA ARG A 389 14.95 -10.59 -9.96
C ARG A 389 14.62 -9.54 -11.02
N SER A 390 13.95 -8.47 -10.61
CA SER A 390 13.65 -7.29 -11.44
C SER A 390 13.99 -6.02 -10.67
N THR A 391 14.35 -4.96 -11.38
CA THR A 391 14.62 -3.64 -10.80
C THR A 391 13.73 -2.60 -11.46
N PHE A 392 13.24 -1.65 -10.67
CA PHE A 392 12.37 -0.55 -11.09
C PHE A 392 12.91 0.75 -10.54
N THR A 393 12.71 1.84 -11.26
CA THR A 393 12.94 3.19 -10.71
C THR A 393 11.80 3.57 -9.78
N GLY A 394 12.04 4.50 -8.83
CA GLY A 394 10.98 5.05 -7.99
C GLY A 394 9.83 5.66 -8.80
N ALA A 395 10.14 6.31 -9.92
CA ALA A 395 9.14 6.87 -10.83
C ALA A 395 8.27 5.78 -11.49
N GLN A 396 8.84 4.64 -11.88
CA GLN A 396 8.07 3.51 -12.43
C GLN A 396 7.14 2.93 -11.36
N VAL A 397 7.63 2.72 -10.13
CA VAL A 397 6.80 2.24 -9.02
C VAL A 397 5.70 3.24 -8.69
N ARG A 398 6.03 4.54 -8.61
CA ARG A 398 5.04 5.61 -8.42
C ARG A 398 3.92 5.54 -9.46
N THR A 399 4.26 5.43 -10.73
CA THR A 399 3.28 5.38 -11.83
C THR A 399 2.44 4.12 -11.77
N ALA A 400 3.06 2.96 -11.59
CA ALA A 400 2.39 1.67 -11.56
C ALA A 400 1.38 1.55 -10.39
N LEU A 401 1.75 2.07 -9.22
CA LEU A 401 0.94 2.01 -8.00
C LEU A 401 0.07 3.26 -7.76
N GLY A 402 0.14 4.27 -8.62
CA GLY A 402 -0.60 5.54 -8.44
C GLY A 402 -0.19 6.30 -7.18
N LEU A 403 1.08 6.22 -6.76
CA LEU A 403 1.57 6.90 -5.57
C LEU A 403 1.66 8.41 -5.77
N LYS A 404 1.53 9.16 -4.69
CA LYS A 404 1.59 10.63 -4.74
C LYS A 404 2.96 11.15 -5.20
N SER A 405 4.06 10.49 -4.79
CA SER A 405 5.43 10.84 -5.16
C SER A 405 6.30 9.60 -5.30
N ASP A 406 7.52 9.76 -5.76
CA ASP A 406 8.59 8.76 -5.74
C ASP A 406 9.41 8.77 -4.44
N TRP A 407 9.01 9.55 -3.45
CA TRP A 407 9.58 9.54 -2.10
C TRP A 407 8.70 8.68 -1.20
N PHE A 408 9.03 7.41 -1.10
CA PHE A 408 8.25 6.44 -0.33
C PHE A 408 9.12 5.41 0.37
N SER A 409 8.57 4.79 1.41
CA SER A 409 9.09 3.63 2.13
C SER A 409 8.05 2.52 2.13
N LEU A 410 8.53 1.27 2.18
CA LEU A 410 7.69 0.08 2.22
C LEU A 410 7.82 -0.53 3.62
N SER A 411 6.71 -0.74 4.30
CA SER A 411 6.65 -1.43 5.59
C SER A 411 5.66 -2.58 5.52
N GLY A 412 6.00 -3.68 6.17
CA GLY A 412 5.23 -4.91 6.21
C GLY A 412 6.14 -6.07 6.61
N ILE A 413 5.56 -7.23 6.93
CA ILE A 413 6.36 -8.41 7.21
C ILE A 413 6.98 -8.90 5.90
N ASN A 414 8.32 -9.03 5.90
CA ASN A 414 9.05 -9.60 4.78
C ASN A 414 8.73 -11.10 4.67
N PRO A 415 8.29 -11.61 3.50
CA PRO A 415 8.04 -13.04 3.32
C PRO A 415 9.23 -13.92 3.71
N THR A 416 10.47 -13.49 3.42
CA THR A 416 11.68 -14.21 3.81
C THR A 416 11.83 -14.30 5.34
N GLU A 417 11.51 -13.24 6.08
CA GLU A 417 11.51 -13.26 7.54
C GLU A 417 10.43 -14.19 8.09
N ALA A 418 9.24 -14.17 7.52
CA ALA A 418 8.16 -15.08 7.89
C ALA A 418 8.55 -16.56 7.63
N GLN A 419 9.21 -16.86 6.50
CA GLN A 419 9.74 -18.20 6.19
C GLN A 419 10.74 -18.69 7.22
N LYS A 420 11.67 -17.83 7.66
CA LYS A 420 12.63 -18.14 8.72
C LYS A 420 11.93 -18.48 10.04
N VAL A 421 10.86 -17.75 10.38
CA VAL A 421 10.04 -18.04 11.58
C VAL A 421 9.33 -19.38 11.44
N VAL A 422 8.77 -19.71 10.26
CA VAL A 422 8.18 -21.04 10.00
C VAL A 422 9.22 -22.14 10.15
N GLN A 423 10.42 -21.98 9.58
CA GLN A 423 11.52 -22.93 9.73
C GLN A 423 11.88 -23.16 11.20
N ALA A 424 12.01 -22.07 11.96
CA ALA A 424 12.29 -22.13 13.39
C ALA A 424 11.20 -22.86 14.17
N LEU A 425 9.93 -22.56 13.93
CA LEU A 425 8.80 -23.22 14.60
C LEU A 425 8.73 -24.72 14.29
N TYR A 426 8.97 -25.12 13.04
CA TYR A 426 9.02 -26.54 12.68
C TYR A 426 10.18 -27.27 13.37
N ALA A 427 11.37 -26.66 13.37
CA ALA A 427 12.53 -27.23 14.03
C ALA A 427 12.34 -27.38 15.55
N ASP A 428 11.77 -26.36 16.21
CA ASP A 428 11.66 -26.33 17.66
C ASP A 428 10.42 -27.08 18.19
N ILE A 429 9.33 -27.16 17.43
CA ILE A 429 8.08 -27.79 17.85
C ILE A 429 7.96 -29.22 17.31
N LEU A 430 8.30 -29.44 16.03
CA LEU A 430 8.11 -30.74 15.34
C LEU A 430 9.42 -31.49 15.10
N HIS A 431 10.57 -30.89 15.43
CA HIS A 431 11.92 -31.46 15.26
C HIS A 431 12.23 -31.91 13.83
N ARG A 432 11.71 -31.19 12.84
CA ARG A 432 11.97 -31.38 11.41
C ARG A 432 11.92 -30.08 10.62
N THR A 433 12.35 -30.12 9.36
CA THR A 433 12.11 -29.01 8.41
C THR A 433 10.69 -29.03 7.90
N PRO A 434 10.10 -27.86 7.56
CA PRO A 434 8.79 -27.81 6.90
C PRO A 434 8.86 -28.43 5.49
N ASP A 435 7.81 -29.13 5.11
CA ASP A 435 7.58 -29.48 3.71
C ASP A 435 7.14 -28.26 2.91
N ALA A 436 7.15 -28.36 1.56
CA ALA A 436 6.80 -27.24 0.68
C ALA A 436 5.39 -26.67 0.95
N GLY A 437 4.42 -27.54 1.22
CA GLY A 437 3.03 -27.14 1.52
C GLY A 437 2.93 -26.42 2.87
N GLY A 438 3.55 -26.97 3.89
CA GLY A 438 3.61 -26.37 5.23
C GLY A 438 4.34 -25.03 5.22
N MET A 439 5.45 -24.91 4.48
CA MET A 439 6.16 -23.64 4.32
C MET A 439 5.24 -22.57 3.73
N VAL A 440 4.57 -22.85 2.62
CA VAL A 440 3.67 -21.90 1.95
C VAL A 440 2.50 -21.52 2.86
N THR A 441 1.82 -22.53 3.43
CA THR A 441 0.61 -22.31 4.24
C THR A 441 0.90 -21.43 5.45
N TRP A 442 1.95 -21.76 6.22
CA TRP A 442 2.25 -21.04 7.46
C TRP A 442 2.93 -19.70 7.23
N THR A 443 3.74 -19.56 6.17
CA THR A 443 4.26 -18.24 5.75
C THR A 443 3.11 -17.30 5.42
N ASN A 444 2.15 -17.74 4.59
CA ASN A 444 0.97 -16.94 4.26
C ASN A 444 0.14 -16.58 5.51
N GLN A 445 -0.01 -17.52 6.45
CA GLN A 445 -0.72 -17.26 7.70
C GLN A 445 -0.05 -16.16 8.54
N ILE A 446 1.28 -16.19 8.65
CA ILE A 446 2.05 -15.14 9.35
C ILE A 446 1.91 -13.79 8.63
N LEU A 447 2.02 -13.78 7.31
CA LEU A 447 1.87 -12.56 6.51
C LEU A 447 0.47 -11.95 6.64
N LEU A 448 -0.57 -12.79 6.68
CA LEU A 448 -1.95 -12.35 6.85
C LEU A 448 -2.22 -11.73 8.22
N THR A 449 -1.72 -12.37 9.28
CA THR A 449 -2.06 -11.99 10.65
C THR A 449 -1.09 -11.00 11.29
N GLY A 450 0.07 -10.79 10.68
CA GLY A 450 1.15 -10.03 11.28
C GLY A 450 1.79 -10.71 12.49
N SER A 451 1.52 -12.00 12.73
CA SER A 451 1.93 -12.72 13.93
C SER A 451 2.17 -14.20 13.67
N ALA A 452 3.17 -14.77 14.35
CA ALA A 452 3.43 -16.20 14.36
C ALA A 452 2.48 -17.00 15.28
N GLY A 453 1.60 -16.34 16.03
CA GLY A 453 0.76 -16.98 17.07
C GLY A 453 -0.14 -18.09 16.52
N THR A 454 -0.83 -17.88 15.40
CA THR A 454 -1.70 -18.89 14.78
C THR A 454 -0.88 -20.10 14.28
N THR A 455 0.29 -19.84 13.70
CA THR A 455 1.21 -20.90 13.24
C THR A 455 1.72 -21.72 14.41
N ALA A 456 2.23 -21.06 15.46
CA ALA A 456 2.69 -21.74 16.69
C ALA A 456 1.56 -22.57 17.34
N THR A 457 0.32 -22.05 17.36
CA THR A 457 -0.85 -22.79 17.85
C THR A 457 -1.12 -24.03 17.01
N GLY A 458 -1.21 -23.87 15.68
CA GLY A 458 -1.48 -24.99 14.78
C GLY A 458 -0.46 -26.12 14.88
N LEU A 459 0.83 -25.78 14.98
CA LEU A 459 1.90 -26.77 15.13
C LEU A 459 1.88 -27.41 16.53
N SER A 460 1.72 -26.63 17.61
CA SER A 460 1.74 -27.14 19.00
C SER A 460 0.54 -28.03 19.32
N THR A 461 -0.59 -27.86 18.65
CA THR A 461 -1.80 -28.68 18.86
C THR A 461 -1.96 -29.80 17.85
N SER A 462 -1.03 -29.95 16.90
CA SER A 462 -1.10 -30.96 15.84
C SER A 462 -0.91 -32.39 16.37
N ASN A 463 -1.50 -33.38 15.69
CA ASN A 463 -1.25 -34.79 15.95
C ASN A 463 0.23 -35.15 15.83
N GLU A 464 0.94 -34.48 14.94
CA GLU A 464 2.39 -34.65 14.78
C GLU A 464 3.15 -34.28 16.05
N ARG A 465 2.82 -33.13 16.67
CA ARG A 465 3.41 -32.73 17.96
C ARG A 465 3.09 -33.72 19.07
N LEU A 466 1.84 -34.21 19.14
CA LEU A 466 1.45 -35.22 20.11
C LEU A 466 2.22 -36.54 19.90
N THR A 467 2.47 -36.92 18.65
CA THR A 467 3.34 -38.07 18.31
C THR A 467 4.77 -37.87 18.82
N VAL A 468 5.33 -36.67 18.64
CA VAL A 468 6.66 -36.34 19.18
C VAL A 468 6.69 -36.51 20.71
N PHE A 469 5.69 -36.04 21.44
CA PHE A 469 5.62 -36.25 22.90
C PHE A 469 5.57 -37.72 23.28
N VAL A 470 4.66 -38.49 22.69
CA VAL A 470 4.50 -39.93 23.02
C VAL A 470 5.78 -40.71 22.72
N THR A 471 6.35 -40.49 21.54
CA THR A 471 7.58 -41.19 21.11
C THR A 471 8.75 -40.87 22.05
N ALA A 472 8.92 -39.60 22.43
CA ALA A 472 9.97 -39.21 23.36
C ALA A 472 9.84 -39.89 24.73
N GLN A 473 8.60 -40.01 25.26
CA GLN A 473 8.37 -40.70 26.54
C GLN A 473 8.62 -42.21 26.45
N TYR A 474 8.23 -42.85 25.33
CA TYR A 474 8.52 -44.28 25.10
C TYR A 474 10.00 -44.56 25.00
N GLN A 475 10.74 -43.75 24.27
CA GLN A 475 12.18 -43.89 24.13
C GLN A 475 12.91 -43.68 25.48
N ALA A 476 12.46 -42.67 26.27
CA ALA A 476 13.07 -42.38 27.56
C ALA A 476 12.75 -43.44 28.64
N ALA A 477 11.50 -43.96 28.67
CA ALA A 477 11.05 -44.86 29.72
C ALA A 477 11.17 -46.34 29.36
N LEU A 478 11.10 -46.69 28.07
CA LEU A 478 11.00 -48.08 27.60
C LEU A 478 12.08 -48.47 26.58
N HIS A 479 12.96 -47.53 26.19
CA HIS A 479 14.04 -47.69 25.21
C HIS A 479 13.57 -48.26 23.85
N ARG A 480 12.35 -47.93 23.45
CA ARG A 480 11.75 -48.34 22.16
C ARG A 480 10.74 -47.32 21.64
N ASP A 481 10.38 -47.45 20.40
CA ASP A 481 9.26 -46.68 19.83
C ASP A 481 7.91 -47.24 20.26
N PRO A 482 6.86 -46.40 20.31
CA PRO A 482 5.50 -46.86 20.56
C PRO A 482 4.99 -47.72 19.37
N GLU A 483 4.35 -48.82 19.70
CA GLU A 483 3.59 -49.59 18.72
C GLU A 483 2.34 -48.78 18.26
N PRO A 484 1.85 -48.97 17.01
CA PRO A 484 0.76 -48.16 16.46
C PRO A 484 -0.49 -48.08 17.36
N PRO A 485 -1.00 -49.16 18.00
CA PRO A 485 -2.13 -49.05 18.90
C PRO A 485 -1.82 -48.24 20.17
N GLY A 486 -0.64 -48.35 20.73
CA GLY A 486 -0.19 -47.59 21.92
C GLY A 486 -0.04 -46.11 21.60
N LEU A 487 0.55 -45.80 20.45
CA LEU A 487 0.66 -44.41 19.96
C LEU A 487 -0.72 -43.78 19.82
N ALA A 488 -1.65 -44.44 19.14
CA ALA A 488 -2.99 -43.95 18.92
C ALA A 488 -3.74 -43.74 20.26
N PHE A 489 -3.61 -44.70 21.21
CA PHE A 489 -4.19 -44.59 22.54
C PHE A 489 -3.73 -43.33 23.28
N TRP A 490 -2.41 -43.06 23.30
CA TRP A 490 -1.86 -41.92 24.02
C TRP A 490 -2.17 -40.60 23.34
N ILE A 491 -2.18 -40.54 22.00
CA ILE A 491 -2.63 -39.34 21.27
C ILE A 491 -4.06 -39.00 21.63
N LEU A 492 -4.97 -39.99 21.65
CA LEU A 492 -6.37 -39.79 22.02
C LEU A 492 -6.52 -39.28 23.47
N LYS A 493 -5.70 -39.80 24.39
CA LYS A 493 -5.66 -39.34 25.78
C LYS A 493 -5.24 -37.87 25.89
N LEU A 494 -4.14 -37.47 25.20
CA LEU A 494 -3.69 -36.07 25.15
C LEU A 494 -4.73 -35.14 24.53
N GLN A 495 -5.41 -35.59 23.47
CA GLN A 495 -6.52 -34.86 22.87
C GLN A 495 -7.72 -34.71 23.81
N SER A 496 -7.97 -35.71 24.68
CA SER A 496 -9.05 -35.66 25.67
C SER A 496 -8.72 -34.83 26.93
N GLY A 497 -7.54 -34.18 26.94
CA GLY A 497 -7.16 -33.27 28.02
C GLY A 497 -6.12 -33.82 29.01
N TRP A 498 -5.59 -35.00 28.78
CA TRP A 498 -4.42 -35.48 29.52
C TRP A 498 -3.21 -34.61 29.27
N THR A 499 -2.35 -34.53 30.24
CA THR A 499 -1.14 -33.67 30.22
C THR A 499 0.11 -34.49 29.95
N VAL A 500 1.24 -33.85 29.68
CA VAL A 500 2.53 -34.53 29.59
C VAL A 500 2.91 -35.24 30.90
N PRO A 501 2.71 -34.66 32.10
CA PRO A 501 2.84 -35.37 33.37
C PRO A 501 1.94 -36.62 33.48
N ASP A 502 0.69 -36.58 33.01
CA ASP A 502 -0.20 -37.77 33.04
C ASP A 502 0.28 -38.86 32.07
N LEU A 503 0.77 -38.46 30.88
CA LEU A 503 1.42 -39.36 29.93
C LEU A 503 2.64 -40.04 30.58
N GLN A 504 3.48 -39.26 31.26
CA GLN A 504 4.62 -39.78 31.99
C GLN A 504 4.19 -40.78 33.06
N ALA A 505 3.14 -40.44 33.85
CA ALA A 505 2.63 -41.34 34.88
C ALA A 505 2.19 -42.68 34.30
N GLY A 506 1.52 -42.67 33.15
CA GLY A 506 1.07 -43.89 32.49
C GLY A 506 2.22 -44.76 31.96
N ILE A 507 3.22 -44.14 31.28
CA ILE A 507 4.32 -44.86 30.62
C ILE A 507 5.38 -45.32 31.65
N TYR A 508 5.91 -44.37 32.45
CA TYR A 508 6.94 -44.67 33.42
C TYR A 508 6.40 -45.54 34.58
N GLY A 509 5.10 -45.41 34.94
CA GLY A 509 4.47 -46.22 35.98
C GLY A 509 4.16 -47.66 35.60
N SER A 510 4.44 -48.05 34.33
CA SER A 510 4.16 -49.41 33.82
C SER A 510 5.12 -50.49 34.41
N ASP A 511 4.71 -51.76 34.27
CA ASP A 511 5.57 -52.90 34.63
C ASP A 511 6.77 -52.99 33.68
N GLU A 512 6.60 -52.58 32.42
CA GLU A 512 7.67 -52.53 31.42
C GLU A 512 8.76 -51.56 31.84
N SER A 513 8.38 -50.35 32.25
CA SER A 513 9.36 -49.34 32.70
C SER A 513 10.14 -49.78 33.96
N LEU A 514 9.47 -50.45 34.90
CA LEU A 514 10.18 -51.00 36.07
C LEU A 514 11.24 -52.03 35.67
N LYS A 515 10.96 -52.84 34.66
CA LYS A 515 11.94 -53.81 34.13
C LYS A 515 13.07 -53.12 33.38
N VAL A 516 12.74 -52.18 32.51
CA VAL A 516 13.71 -51.51 31.62
C VAL A 516 14.61 -50.56 32.39
N LEU A 517 14.06 -49.68 33.22
CA LEU A 517 14.81 -48.66 33.95
C LEU A 517 15.33 -49.13 35.30
N GLY A 518 14.63 -50.05 35.97
CA GLY A 518 14.94 -50.51 37.33
C GLY A 518 15.48 -51.91 37.39
N ASN A 519 15.53 -52.66 36.29
CA ASN A 519 15.85 -54.10 36.32
C ASN A 519 14.99 -54.86 37.36
N GLY A 520 13.74 -54.42 37.59
CA GLY A 520 12.83 -54.95 38.60
C GLY A 520 13.01 -54.36 39.99
N ASP A 521 14.07 -53.61 40.27
CA ASP A 521 14.29 -52.93 41.54
C ASP A 521 13.69 -51.52 41.56
N ILE A 522 12.89 -51.26 42.61
CA ILE A 522 12.11 -50.01 42.74
C ILE A 522 13.00 -48.79 43.02
N GLN A 523 14.12 -48.99 43.76
CA GLN A 523 14.99 -47.87 44.10
C GLN A 523 15.82 -47.43 42.89
N THR A 524 16.33 -48.36 42.12
CA THR A 524 17.01 -48.12 40.83
C THR A 524 16.06 -47.43 39.84
N TRP A 525 14.80 -47.87 39.76
CA TRP A 525 13.77 -47.27 38.92
C TRP A 525 13.47 -45.82 39.33
N ILE A 526 13.37 -45.48 40.65
CA ILE A 526 13.19 -44.11 41.12
C ILE A 526 14.37 -43.24 40.71
N GLY A 527 15.62 -43.74 40.87
CA GLY A 527 16.82 -43.00 40.44
C GLY A 527 16.81 -42.67 38.96
N ALA A 528 16.43 -43.64 38.11
CA ALA A 528 16.29 -43.43 36.65
C ALA A 528 15.20 -42.40 36.30
N MET A 529 14.04 -42.43 37.00
CA MET A 529 12.99 -41.43 36.81
C MET A 529 13.44 -40.01 37.20
N TYR A 530 14.10 -39.86 38.31
CA TYR A 530 14.66 -38.56 38.72
C TYR A 530 15.61 -38.00 37.66
N SER A 531 16.51 -38.85 37.16
CA SER A 531 17.41 -38.45 36.08
C SER A 531 16.62 -38.04 34.81
N SER A 532 15.60 -38.80 34.41
CA SER A 532 14.87 -38.56 33.17
C SER A 532 13.90 -37.35 33.29
N ILE A 533 13.20 -37.17 34.43
CA ILE A 533 12.16 -36.17 34.58
C ILE A 533 12.70 -34.87 35.19
N LEU A 534 13.61 -34.98 36.18
CA LEU A 534 14.16 -33.85 36.93
C LEU A 534 15.59 -33.46 36.51
N GLY A 535 16.26 -34.25 35.65
CA GLY A 535 17.60 -33.98 35.18
C GLY A 535 18.69 -34.08 36.27
N ARG A 536 18.37 -34.73 37.42
CA ARG A 536 19.30 -34.93 38.51
C ARG A 536 19.14 -36.29 39.19
N ASN A 537 20.10 -36.70 39.98
CA ASN A 537 20.00 -37.91 40.79
C ASN A 537 19.11 -37.67 42.00
N ALA A 538 18.33 -38.69 42.36
CA ALA A 538 17.61 -38.72 43.66
C ALA A 538 18.60 -38.91 44.82
N GLY A 539 18.41 -38.17 45.89
CA GLY A 539 19.14 -38.42 47.14
C GLY A 539 18.65 -39.68 47.87
N PRO A 540 19.45 -40.28 48.79
CA PRO A 540 19.04 -41.50 49.47
C PRO A 540 17.72 -41.38 50.23
N ALA A 541 17.46 -40.23 50.85
CA ALA A 541 16.19 -39.95 51.58
C ALA A 541 14.99 -39.83 50.62
N GLU A 542 15.18 -39.18 49.47
CA GLU A 542 14.16 -39.07 48.42
C GLU A 542 13.83 -40.44 47.83
N THR A 543 14.83 -41.25 47.53
CA THR A 543 14.66 -42.62 47.03
C THR A 543 13.90 -43.48 47.99
N ALA A 544 14.26 -43.48 49.28
CA ALA A 544 13.55 -44.24 50.33
C ALA A 544 12.10 -43.77 50.50
N TRP A 545 11.85 -42.47 50.51
CA TRP A 545 10.50 -41.91 50.65
C TRP A 545 9.61 -42.29 49.45
N TRP A 546 10.09 -42.13 48.23
CA TRP A 546 9.34 -42.50 47.03
C TRP A 546 9.15 -44.01 46.89
N ALA A 547 10.08 -44.85 47.35
CA ALA A 547 9.92 -46.30 47.38
C ALA A 547 8.79 -46.72 48.33
N ALA A 548 8.71 -46.12 49.53
CA ALA A 548 7.63 -46.33 50.44
C ALA A 548 6.28 -45.81 49.91
N TYR A 549 6.29 -44.65 49.19
CA TYR A 549 5.12 -44.11 48.53
C TYR A 549 4.62 -45.04 47.43
N ALA A 550 5.52 -45.57 46.60
CA ALA A 550 5.20 -46.50 45.51
C ALA A 550 4.60 -47.81 46.05
N ALA A 551 5.10 -48.32 47.17
CA ALA A 551 4.55 -49.51 47.83
C ALA A 551 3.11 -49.29 48.33
N LYS A 552 2.77 -48.07 48.76
CA LYS A 552 1.45 -47.70 49.30
C LYS A 552 0.45 -47.31 48.23
N TYR A 553 0.84 -46.50 47.27
CA TYR A 553 -0.06 -45.85 46.32
C TYR A 553 0.15 -46.28 44.85
N GLY A 554 1.14 -47.11 44.60
CA GLY A 554 1.48 -47.62 43.28
C GLY A 554 2.43 -46.71 42.49
N ARG A 555 3.04 -47.29 41.46
CA ARG A 555 4.07 -46.64 40.63
C ARG A 555 3.51 -45.44 39.82
N GLN A 556 2.32 -45.55 39.27
CA GLN A 556 1.70 -44.44 38.52
C GLN A 556 1.51 -43.20 39.41
N ALA A 557 1.03 -43.37 40.62
CA ALA A 557 0.88 -42.26 41.59
C ALA A 557 2.24 -41.65 41.95
N THR A 558 3.27 -42.46 42.05
CA THR A 558 4.66 -42.01 42.32
C THR A 558 5.16 -41.13 41.19
N VAL A 559 5.05 -41.57 39.92
CA VAL A 559 5.45 -40.78 38.75
C VAL A 559 4.64 -39.50 38.69
N ALA A 560 3.31 -39.57 38.89
CA ALA A 560 2.46 -38.39 38.89
C ALA A 560 2.93 -37.34 39.93
N GLY A 561 3.28 -37.78 41.14
CA GLY A 561 3.79 -36.89 42.21
C GLY A 561 5.10 -36.19 41.81
N ILE A 562 6.00 -36.88 41.12
CA ILE A 562 7.27 -36.33 40.63
C ILE A 562 7.01 -35.40 39.44
N SER A 563 6.25 -35.84 38.41
CA SER A 563 6.04 -35.14 37.16
C SER A 563 5.20 -33.87 37.28
N HIS A 564 4.25 -33.82 38.22
CA HIS A 564 3.44 -32.64 38.52
C HIS A 564 4.12 -31.65 39.49
N SER A 565 5.34 -31.95 39.96
CA SER A 565 6.06 -31.05 40.86
C SER A 565 6.47 -29.74 40.17
N GLU A 566 6.67 -28.70 41.00
CA GLU A 566 7.20 -27.42 40.52
C GLU A 566 8.63 -27.61 39.92
N GLU A 567 9.45 -28.50 40.50
CA GLU A 567 10.77 -28.83 40.00
C GLU A 567 10.69 -29.38 38.55
N ALA A 568 9.80 -30.34 38.29
CA ALA A 568 9.57 -30.88 36.96
C ALA A 568 9.05 -29.82 35.98
N ALA A 569 8.19 -28.92 36.44
CA ALA A 569 7.71 -27.79 35.61
C ALA A 569 8.84 -26.83 35.24
N ARG A 570 9.77 -26.54 36.19
CA ARG A 570 10.95 -25.71 35.92
C ARG A 570 11.91 -26.38 34.92
N VAL A 571 12.12 -27.67 35.01
CA VAL A 571 12.96 -28.43 34.06
C VAL A 571 12.38 -28.34 32.65
N ARG A 572 11.06 -28.56 32.50
CA ARG A 572 10.39 -28.42 31.18
C ARG A 572 10.46 -27.00 30.66
N LEU A 573 10.25 -25.98 31.51
CA LEU A 573 10.36 -24.58 31.10
C LEU A 573 11.76 -24.25 30.60
N THR A 574 12.80 -24.66 31.31
CA THR A 574 14.19 -24.47 30.91
C THR A 574 14.46 -25.10 29.54
N ALA A 575 13.96 -26.32 29.29
CA ALA A 575 14.10 -26.97 27.99
C ALA A 575 13.43 -26.17 26.85
N TYR A 576 12.22 -25.60 27.07
CA TYR A 576 11.57 -24.74 26.08
C TYR A 576 12.35 -23.46 25.80
N TYR A 577 12.84 -22.79 26.87
CA TYR A 577 13.62 -21.57 26.70
C TYR A 577 14.94 -21.82 25.98
N GLN A 578 15.68 -22.86 26.32
CA GLN A 578 16.93 -23.22 25.66
C GLN A 578 16.71 -23.58 24.19
N THR A 579 15.69 -24.38 23.88
CA THR A 579 15.38 -24.78 22.51
C THR A 579 14.94 -23.56 21.68
N MET A 580 13.96 -22.82 22.16
CA MET A 580 13.28 -21.78 21.38
C MET A 580 14.00 -20.42 21.46
N LEU A 581 14.59 -20.05 22.60
CA LEU A 581 15.24 -18.74 22.82
C LEU A 581 16.77 -18.82 22.98
N GLY A 582 17.33 -20.01 23.22
CA GLY A 582 18.78 -20.22 23.38
C GLY A 582 19.35 -19.70 24.69
N ARG A 583 18.52 -19.53 25.70
CA ARG A 583 18.88 -19.05 27.03
C ARG A 583 18.03 -19.71 28.11
N ASP A 584 18.41 -19.55 29.34
CA ASP A 584 17.59 -19.94 30.49
C ASP A 584 16.44 -18.97 30.73
N PRO A 585 15.34 -19.42 31.36
CA PRO A 585 14.26 -18.54 31.77
C PRO A 585 14.72 -17.57 32.86
N ASP A 586 14.37 -16.30 32.71
CA ASP A 586 14.54 -15.29 33.76
C ASP A 586 13.45 -15.39 34.84
N GLY A 587 13.58 -14.58 35.89
CA GLY A 587 12.63 -14.59 37.00
C GLY A 587 11.17 -14.31 36.58
N ALA A 588 10.97 -13.43 35.57
CA ALA A 588 9.66 -13.11 35.04
C ALA A 588 9.06 -14.28 34.23
N GLY A 589 9.90 -14.93 33.41
CA GLY A 589 9.52 -16.13 32.67
C GLY A 589 9.14 -17.29 33.59
N ILE A 590 9.91 -17.51 34.66
CA ILE A 590 9.60 -18.51 35.68
C ILE A 590 8.27 -18.22 36.34
N ALA A 591 8.05 -16.99 36.84
CA ALA A 591 6.83 -16.59 37.50
C ALA A 591 5.57 -16.70 36.60
N SER A 592 5.73 -16.44 35.31
CA SER A 592 4.63 -16.50 34.34
C SER A 592 4.30 -17.94 33.92
N PHE A 593 5.29 -18.77 33.62
CA PHE A 593 5.07 -20.04 32.93
C PHE A 593 5.10 -21.29 33.83
N VAL A 594 5.76 -21.26 34.98
CA VAL A 594 5.73 -22.43 35.89
C VAL A 594 4.29 -22.74 36.36
N PRO A 595 3.47 -21.77 36.78
CA PRO A 595 2.06 -22.04 37.10
C PRO A 595 1.26 -22.63 35.92
N VAL A 596 1.53 -22.19 34.69
CA VAL A 596 0.87 -22.71 33.49
C VAL A 596 1.23 -24.18 33.25
N LEU A 597 2.51 -24.54 33.41
CA LEU A 597 2.98 -25.92 33.31
C LEU A 597 2.43 -26.82 34.39
N MET A 598 2.21 -26.29 35.60
CA MET A 598 1.60 -27.03 36.70
C MET A 598 0.10 -27.25 36.54
N GLN A 599 -0.61 -26.37 35.80
CA GLN A 599 -2.05 -26.49 35.51
C GLN A 599 -2.37 -27.49 34.38
N GLY A 600 -1.35 -28.11 33.78
CA GLY A 600 -1.48 -29.27 32.92
C GLY A 600 -1.51 -29.03 31.41
N ARG A 601 -1.90 -27.85 30.87
CA ARG A 601 -1.83 -27.52 29.44
C ARG A 601 -0.58 -26.76 29.03
N GLY A 602 0.36 -26.58 29.95
CA GLY A 602 1.52 -25.75 29.77
C GLY A 602 2.44 -26.20 28.64
N ASP A 603 2.57 -27.51 28.45
CA ASP A 603 3.45 -28.08 27.42
C ASP A 603 2.96 -27.80 25.98
N ILE A 604 1.70 -27.40 25.81
CA ILE A 604 1.14 -26.88 24.55
C ILE A 604 1.23 -25.35 24.51
N LEU A 605 0.89 -24.67 25.63
CA LEU A 605 0.75 -23.22 25.67
C LEU A 605 2.09 -22.48 25.69
N VAL A 606 3.09 -22.99 26.42
CA VAL A 606 4.41 -22.32 26.54
C VAL A 606 5.09 -22.16 25.18
N PRO A 607 5.18 -23.18 24.30
CA PRO A 607 5.71 -22.99 22.94
C PRO A 607 4.92 -21.97 22.11
N ILE A 608 3.61 -21.86 22.30
CA ILE A 608 2.78 -20.87 21.60
C ILE A 608 3.15 -19.45 22.06
N TYR A 609 3.21 -19.21 23.37
CA TYR A 609 3.57 -17.90 23.91
C TYR A 609 4.99 -17.47 23.55
N ILE A 610 5.95 -18.39 23.58
CA ILE A 610 7.32 -18.11 23.14
C ILE A 610 7.36 -17.85 21.64
N GLY A 611 6.74 -18.70 20.81
CA GLY A 611 6.79 -18.65 19.36
C GLY A 611 6.17 -17.38 18.75
N GLN A 612 5.28 -16.70 19.46
CA GLN A 612 4.70 -15.42 19.03
C GLN A 612 5.46 -14.19 19.53
N SER A 613 6.50 -14.36 20.35
CA SER A 613 7.26 -13.25 20.94
C SER A 613 8.20 -12.58 19.92
N THR A 614 8.48 -11.30 20.14
CA THR A 614 9.46 -10.55 19.33
C THR A 614 10.89 -11.10 19.51
N GLU A 615 11.21 -11.64 20.68
CA GLU A 615 12.49 -12.28 20.95
C GLU A 615 12.69 -13.53 20.09
N TYR A 616 11.65 -14.38 20.01
CA TYR A 616 11.67 -15.56 19.14
C TYR A 616 11.79 -15.18 17.66
N TRP A 617 11.05 -14.16 17.23
CA TRP A 617 11.15 -13.64 15.86
C TRP A 617 12.56 -13.21 15.51
N ALA A 618 13.17 -12.37 16.36
CA ALA A 618 14.53 -11.88 16.15
C ALA A 618 15.55 -13.04 16.09
N ARG A 619 15.42 -14.05 16.97
CA ARG A 619 16.28 -15.22 16.95
C ARG A 619 16.11 -16.06 15.68
N ALA A 620 14.90 -16.23 15.18
CA ALA A 620 14.65 -16.94 13.94
C ALA A 620 15.38 -16.30 12.75
N GLN A 621 15.51 -14.95 12.72
CA GLN A 621 16.23 -14.25 11.65
C GLN A 621 17.72 -14.56 11.61
N THR A 622 18.31 -14.95 12.73
CA THR A 622 19.75 -15.25 12.83
C THR A 622 20.08 -16.74 12.69
N ARG A 623 19.08 -17.63 12.84
CA ARG A 623 19.25 -19.09 12.77
C ARG A 623 19.08 -19.67 11.36
N PHE A 624 18.29 -18.98 10.53
CA PHE A 624 17.87 -19.47 9.22
C PHE A 624 18.01 -18.36 8.10
#